data_b36bbcf55b6208899306fb3ddc51e9ee
#
_entry.id   b36bbcf55b6208899306fb3ddc51e9ee
#
_cell.length_a   1.000
_cell.length_b   1.000
_cell.length_c   1.000
_cell.angle_alpha   90.00
_cell.angle_beta   90.00
_cell.angle_gamma   90.00
#
_symmetry.space_group_name_H-M   'P 1'
#
loop_
_entity.id
_entity.type
_entity.pdbx_description
1 polymer ?
#
loop_
_entity_poly.entity_id
_entity_poly.type
_entity_poly.pdbx_seq_one_letter_code
_entity_poly.pdbx_strand_id
1 'polypeptide(L)'
;YMLIQGQGNFGSMDGDPPAAMRYTEARMAKVADELLVDIDKDTIDFRDNFDGSEQEPVVLPAKVPNLLLNGQIGIAVGMATNIPPHNLGEIVDATVELIDKGDEVTLDDLLKHVKGPDFPTGGIVYGGQAMRQAYATGRGSVVIRAVANIEETKKGRHHIVITEMPYAVNKASLIEKIADLV
;
A
#
# COMPACT_ATOMS: atom_id res chain seq x y z
N TYR A 1 -3.02 4.01 -3.89
CA TYR A 1 -3.72 5.21 -4.39
C TYR A 1 -3.27 6.42 -3.58
N MET A 2 -2.65 7.40 -4.23
CA MET A 2 -2.09 8.58 -3.55
C MET A 2 -3.21 9.50 -3.06
N LEU A 3 -3.23 9.75 -1.75
CA LEU A 3 -4.18 10.66 -1.10
C LEU A 3 -3.70 12.12 -1.12
N ILE A 4 -2.40 12.32 -1.24
CA ILE A 4 -1.75 13.63 -1.27
C ILE A 4 -1.00 13.80 -2.57
N GLN A 5 -1.22 14.93 -3.23
CA GLN A 5 -0.49 15.36 -4.41
C GLN A 5 0.58 16.35 -3.99
N GLY A 6 1.84 15.99 -4.20
CA GLY A 6 2.99 16.85 -3.93
C GLY A 6 3.41 17.63 -5.16
N GLN A 7 3.97 18.83 -4.94
CA GLN A 7 4.67 19.64 -5.94
C GLN A 7 6.02 20.08 -5.38
N GLY A 8 7.07 19.84 -6.15
CA GLY A 8 8.45 20.07 -5.73
C GLY A 8 9.20 18.78 -5.43
N ASN A 9 10.36 18.88 -4.78
CA ASN A 9 11.21 17.74 -4.47
C ASN A 9 10.83 17.13 -3.11
N PHE A 10 10.17 15.97 -3.12
CA PHE A 10 9.81 15.17 -1.94
C PHE A 10 10.78 13.99 -1.70
N GLY A 11 11.94 14.01 -2.32
CA GLY A 11 12.91 12.92 -2.32
C GLY A 11 12.82 12.05 -3.57
N SER A 12 13.64 11.02 -3.65
CA SER A 12 13.66 10.08 -4.76
C SER A 12 13.65 8.63 -4.31
N MET A 13 13.37 7.73 -5.25
CA MET A 13 13.48 6.27 -5.01
C MET A 13 14.95 5.84 -4.77
N ASP A 14 15.91 6.66 -5.15
CA ASP A 14 17.35 6.43 -4.91
C ASP A 14 17.78 6.83 -3.48
N GLY A 15 16.83 7.34 -2.68
CA GLY A 15 17.11 7.75 -1.29
C GLY A 15 17.60 9.18 -1.16
N ASP A 16 17.52 9.99 -2.23
CA ASP A 16 17.86 11.41 -2.12
C ASP A 16 16.91 12.13 -1.15
N PRO A 17 17.43 13.04 -0.31
CA PRO A 17 16.61 13.75 0.66
C PRO A 17 15.64 14.71 -0.04
N PRO A 18 14.45 14.99 0.57
CA PRO A 18 13.55 16.00 0.08
C PRO A 18 14.15 17.40 0.25
N ALA A 19 13.63 18.35 -0.53
CA ALA A 19 13.92 19.78 -0.32
C ALA A 19 13.36 20.26 1.02
N ALA A 20 13.85 21.43 1.49
CA ALA A 20 13.23 22.08 2.65
C ALA A 20 11.75 22.39 2.36
N MET A 21 10.88 22.22 3.36
CA MET A 21 9.41 22.31 3.19
C MET A 21 8.94 23.65 2.61
N ARG A 22 9.71 24.74 2.73
CA ARG A 22 9.39 26.03 2.13
C ARG A 22 9.43 26.06 0.60
N TYR A 23 9.98 25.00 -0.02
CA TYR A 23 10.06 24.84 -1.48
C TYR A 23 9.08 23.82 -2.04
N THR A 24 8.24 23.25 -1.20
CA THR A 24 7.30 22.20 -1.59
C THR A 24 5.87 22.61 -1.24
N GLU A 25 4.92 22.13 -2.04
CA GLU A 25 3.49 22.26 -1.79
C GLU A 25 2.85 20.88 -1.71
N ALA A 26 1.80 20.75 -0.89
CA ALA A 26 1.00 19.55 -0.78
C ALA A 26 -0.49 19.91 -0.90
N ARG A 27 -1.23 19.09 -1.64
CA ARG A 27 -2.68 19.21 -1.84
C ARG A 27 -3.33 17.87 -1.66
N MET A 28 -4.59 17.84 -1.25
CA MET A 28 -5.39 16.63 -1.30
C MET A 28 -5.59 16.19 -2.77
N ALA A 29 -5.43 14.90 -3.02
CA ALA A 29 -5.84 14.31 -4.29
C ALA A 29 -7.37 14.11 -4.28
N LYS A 30 -8.00 14.10 -5.46
CA LYS A 30 -9.46 13.92 -5.58
C LYS A 30 -10.00 12.67 -4.88
N VAL A 31 -9.24 11.58 -4.85
CA VAL A 31 -9.64 10.35 -4.16
C VAL A 31 -9.68 10.53 -2.63
N ALA A 32 -8.92 11.49 -2.08
CA ALA A 32 -8.96 11.79 -0.65
C ALA A 32 -10.27 12.50 -0.25
N ASP A 33 -10.91 13.23 -1.16
CA ASP A 33 -12.21 13.85 -0.90
C ASP A 33 -13.27 12.79 -0.56
N GLU A 34 -13.19 11.59 -1.16
CA GLU A 34 -14.11 10.48 -0.90
C GLU A 34 -13.98 9.88 0.52
N LEU A 35 -12.85 10.16 1.20
CA LEU A 35 -12.69 9.78 2.60
C LEU A 35 -13.36 10.75 3.57
N LEU A 36 -13.64 11.98 3.11
CA LEU A 36 -14.21 13.07 3.90
C LEU A 36 -15.67 13.33 3.62
N VAL A 37 -16.24 12.67 2.61
CA VAL A 37 -17.66 12.86 2.26
C VAL A 37 -18.55 12.55 3.45
N ASP A 38 -19.51 13.44 3.69
CA ASP A 38 -20.49 13.35 4.77
C ASP A 38 -19.91 13.51 6.20
N ILE A 39 -18.68 14.02 6.35
CA ILE A 39 -18.04 14.24 7.66
C ILE A 39 -18.82 15.21 8.56
N ASP A 40 -19.57 16.13 7.97
CA ASP A 40 -20.41 17.14 8.63
C ASP A 40 -21.86 16.68 8.89
N LYS A 41 -22.17 15.40 8.60
CA LYS A 41 -23.54 14.85 8.67
C LYS A 41 -23.77 13.88 9.83
N ASP A 42 -23.04 14.03 10.92
CA ASP A 42 -23.17 13.18 12.11
C ASP A 42 -22.94 11.67 11.80
N THR A 43 -21.98 11.41 10.92
CA THR A 43 -21.64 10.04 10.49
C THR A 43 -20.54 9.40 11.33
N ILE A 44 -19.81 10.20 12.10
CA ILE A 44 -18.65 9.79 12.91
C ILE A 44 -18.61 10.59 14.20
N ASP A 45 -17.89 10.08 15.18
CA ASP A 45 -17.62 10.76 16.44
C ASP A 45 -16.44 11.73 16.32
N PHE A 46 -16.52 12.83 17.06
CA PHE A 46 -15.45 13.81 17.23
C PHE A 46 -14.93 13.79 18.65
N ARG A 47 -13.69 14.16 18.84
CA ARG A 47 -13.04 14.36 20.15
C ARG A 47 -12.25 15.67 20.15
N ASP A 48 -11.96 16.19 21.32
CA ASP A 48 -11.09 17.36 21.43
C ASP A 48 -9.66 17.00 20.95
N ASN A 49 -9.02 17.97 20.28
CA ASN A 49 -7.59 17.90 19.95
C ASN A 49 -6.74 18.00 21.24
N PHE A 50 -5.40 17.99 21.09
CA PHE A 50 -4.46 17.94 22.21
C PHE A 50 -4.69 19.05 23.26
N ASP A 51 -5.01 20.27 22.87
CA ASP A 51 -5.20 21.43 23.75
C ASP A 51 -6.68 21.79 23.99
N GLY A 52 -7.62 21.05 23.42
CA GLY A 52 -9.06 21.28 23.53
C GLY A 52 -9.55 22.55 22.82
N SER A 53 -8.75 23.13 21.95
CA SER A 53 -9.13 24.34 21.21
C SER A 53 -10.03 24.05 20.00
N GLU A 54 -9.94 22.85 19.45
CA GLU A 54 -10.66 22.40 18.26
C GLU A 54 -11.09 20.94 18.45
N GLN A 55 -11.97 20.47 17.58
CA GLN A 55 -12.36 19.06 17.52
C GLN A 55 -11.79 18.35 16.31
N GLU A 56 -11.37 17.12 16.50
CA GLU A 56 -10.89 16.25 15.43
C GLU A 56 -11.75 14.99 15.31
N PRO A 57 -11.93 14.44 14.09
CA PRO A 57 -12.67 13.21 13.91
C PRO A 57 -11.91 12.02 14.51
N VAL A 58 -12.62 11.13 15.19
CA VAL A 58 -12.04 9.88 15.74
C VAL A 58 -11.63 8.94 14.61
N VAL A 59 -12.45 8.87 13.55
CA VAL A 59 -12.20 8.15 12.29
C VAL A 59 -12.76 8.98 11.13
N LEU A 60 -12.33 8.71 9.91
CA LEU A 60 -12.93 9.33 8.73
C LEU A 60 -14.15 8.52 8.25
N PRO A 61 -15.18 9.17 7.65
CA PRO A 61 -16.38 8.48 7.12
C PRO A 61 -16.05 7.42 6.07
N ALA A 62 -15.08 7.70 5.20
CA ALA A 62 -14.49 6.83 4.20
C ALA A 62 -15.49 6.02 3.37
N LYS A 63 -15.85 6.47 2.18
CA LYS A 63 -16.69 5.72 1.24
C LYS A 63 -16.04 4.45 0.69
N VAL A 64 -14.72 4.34 0.78
CA VAL A 64 -13.95 3.20 0.27
C VAL A 64 -13.13 2.58 1.39
N PRO A 65 -12.89 1.26 1.39
CA PRO A 65 -12.11 0.57 2.42
C PRO A 65 -10.61 0.86 2.26
N ASN A 66 -10.20 2.10 2.58
CA ASN A 66 -8.85 2.61 2.34
C ASN A 66 -7.76 1.78 3.02
N LEU A 67 -8.05 1.15 4.16
CA LEU A 67 -7.12 0.26 4.84
C LEU A 67 -6.67 -0.90 3.94
N LEU A 68 -7.58 -1.46 3.16
CA LEU A 68 -7.26 -2.54 2.21
C LEU A 68 -6.69 -2.00 0.89
N LEU A 69 -7.14 -0.83 0.44
CA LEU A 69 -6.68 -0.25 -0.81
C LEU A 69 -5.22 0.19 -0.75
N ASN A 70 -4.84 0.93 0.28
CA ASN A 70 -3.49 1.50 0.41
C ASN A 70 -2.59 0.69 1.35
N GLY A 71 -3.17 -0.24 2.09
CA GLY A 71 -2.44 -0.95 3.13
C GLY A 71 -2.04 -0.05 4.30
N GLN A 72 -1.40 -0.64 5.27
CA GLN A 72 -0.91 0.08 6.45
C GLN A 72 0.26 -0.64 7.09
N ILE A 73 1.29 0.09 7.44
CA ILE A 73 2.36 -0.38 8.31
C ILE A 73 2.21 0.35 9.64
N GLY A 74 2.12 -0.41 10.72
CA GLY A 74 2.03 0.12 12.07
C GLY A 74 3.01 -0.58 13.00
N ILE A 75 3.69 0.20 13.84
CA ILE A 75 4.66 -0.30 14.81
C ILE A 75 4.19 0.07 16.20
N ALA A 76 4.02 -0.93 17.06
CA ALA A 76 3.66 -0.76 18.47
C ALA A 76 4.63 -1.54 19.36
N VAL A 77 4.57 -1.30 20.66
CA VAL A 77 5.37 -2.07 21.62
C VAL A 77 4.86 -3.51 21.67
N GLY A 78 5.73 -4.46 21.31
CA GLY A 78 5.42 -5.89 21.36
C GLY A 78 4.65 -6.44 20.16
N MET A 79 4.19 -5.60 19.22
CA MET A 79 3.53 -6.05 18.00
C MET A 79 3.70 -5.05 16.83
N ALA A 80 3.53 -5.55 15.62
CA ALA A 80 3.50 -4.73 14.41
C ALA A 80 2.41 -5.24 13.46
N THR A 81 1.91 -4.36 12.61
CA THR A 81 1.03 -4.73 11.49
C THR A 81 1.66 -4.31 10.17
N ASN A 82 1.43 -5.11 9.14
CA ASN A 82 1.86 -4.81 7.77
C ASN A 82 0.80 -5.33 6.80
N ILE A 83 -0.19 -4.49 6.53
CA ILE A 83 -1.29 -4.79 5.61
C ILE A 83 -0.87 -4.31 4.22
N PRO A 84 -0.81 -5.19 3.21
CA PRO A 84 -0.44 -4.80 1.85
C PRO A 84 -1.58 -4.04 1.16
N PRO A 85 -1.27 -3.22 0.14
CA PRO A 85 -2.27 -2.60 -0.72
C PRO A 85 -2.93 -3.61 -1.67
N HIS A 86 -4.14 -3.28 -2.15
CA HIS A 86 -4.93 -4.12 -3.05
C HIS A 86 -5.53 -3.32 -4.19
N ASN A 87 -5.97 -4.02 -5.22
CA ASN A 87 -6.67 -3.42 -6.36
C ASN A 87 -8.08 -2.96 -5.97
N LEU A 88 -8.44 -1.73 -6.37
CA LEU A 88 -9.74 -1.15 -6.05
C LEU A 88 -10.91 -1.99 -6.61
N GLY A 89 -10.81 -2.43 -7.87
CA GLY A 89 -11.87 -3.23 -8.51
C GLY A 89 -12.08 -4.55 -7.75
N GLU A 90 -11.00 -5.28 -7.44
CA GLU A 90 -11.06 -6.54 -6.71
C GLU A 90 -11.68 -6.37 -5.31
N ILE A 91 -11.32 -5.30 -4.60
CA ILE A 91 -11.89 -5.01 -3.26
C ILE A 91 -13.36 -4.63 -3.36
N VAL A 92 -13.77 -3.84 -4.38
CA VAL A 92 -15.18 -3.50 -4.59
C VAL A 92 -16.00 -4.75 -4.90
N ASP A 93 -15.52 -5.62 -5.80
CA ASP A 93 -16.23 -6.86 -6.15
C ASP A 93 -16.36 -7.79 -4.93
N ALA A 94 -15.31 -7.92 -4.12
CA ALA A 94 -15.36 -8.67 -2.87
C ALA A 94 -16.33 -8.05 -1.85
N THR A 95 -16.42 -6.73 -1.80
CA THR A 95 -17.37 -6.01 -0.92
C THR A 95 -18.80 -6.26 -1.36
N VAL A 96 -19.10 -6.24 -2.66
CA VAL A 96 -20.42 -6.57 -3.21
C VAL A 96 -20.80 -8.01 -2.85
N GLU A 97 -19.89 -8.97 -3.04
CA GLU A 97 -20.10 -10.38 -2.66
C GLU A 97 -20.42 -10.52 -1.16
N LEU A 98 -19.71 -9.77 -0.30
CA LEU A 98 -19.97 -9.75 1.14
C LEU A 98 -21.35 -9.19 1.48
N ILE A 99 -21.80 -8.12 0.79
CA ILE A 99 -23.11 -7.52 0.99
C ILE A 99 -24.21 -8.49 0.55
N ASP A 100 -24.05 -9.14 -0.60
CA ASP A 100 -25.06 -10.02 -1.18
C ASP A 100 -25.23 -11.32 -0.37
N LYS A 101 -24.16 -11.88 0.16
CA LYS A 101 -24.18 -13.11 0.96
C LYS A 101 -24.33 -12.89 2.47
N GLY A 102 -24.02 -11.70 2.96
CA GLY A 102 -24.05 -11.41 4.39
C GLY A 102 -23.16 -12.38 5.20
N ASP A 103 -23.73 -12.93 6.27
CA ASP A 103 -23.01 -13.84 7.18
C ASP A 103 -22.67 -15.22 6.56
N GLU A 104 -23.20 -15.54 5.40
CA GLU A 104 -22.91 -16.80 4.68
C GLU A 104 -21.63 -16.73 3.83
N VAL A 105 -21.02 -15.56 3.69
CA VAL A 105 -19.80 -15.37 2.90
C VAL A 105 -18.65 -16.18 3.48
N THR A 106 -17.90 -16.86 2.61
CA THR A 106 -16.70 -17.58 2.99
C THR A 106 -15.44 -16.88 2.49
N LEU A 107 -14.28 -17.22 3.10
CA LEU A 107 -13.00 -16.73 2.60
C LEU A 107 -12.80 -17.10 1.11
N ASP A 108 -13.24 -18.28 0.71
CA ASP A 108 -13.11 -18.74 -0.69
C ASP A 108 -13.94 -17.91 -1.65
N ASP A 109 -15.08 -17.39 -1.22
CA ASP A 109 -15.87 -16.47 -2.02
C ASP A 109 -15.14 -15.16 -2.25
N LEU A 110 -14.58 -14.57 -1.22
CA LEU A 110 -13.81 -13.33 -1.31
C LEU A 110 -12.53 -13.50 -2.16
N LEU A 111 -11.84 -14.62 -2.05
CA LEU A 111 -10.64 -14.92 -2.82
C LEU A 111 -10.89 -15.22 -4.31
N LYS A 112 -12.15 -15.36 -4.74
CA LYS A 112 -12.50 -15.36 -6.18
C LYS A 112 -12.24 -14.00 -6.81
N HIS A 113 -12.45 -12.93 -6.04
CA HIS A 113 -12.30 -11.54 -6.45
C HIS A 113 -10.89 -11.03 -6.11
N VAL A 114 -10.47 -11.11 -4.84
CA VAL A 114 -9.17 -10.64 -4.38
C VAL A 114 -8.10 -11.71 -4.65
N LYS A 115 -7.31 -11.49 -5.68
CA LYS A 115 -6.25 -12.42 -6.12
C LYS A 115 -4.99 -12.35 -5.27
N GLY A 116 -4.78 -11.24 -4.59
CA GLY A 116 -3.63 -10.97 -3.75
C GLY A 116 -3.34 -9.48 -3.62
N PRO A 117 -2.22 -9.13 -3.00
CA PRO A 117 -1.73 -7.75 -2.96
C PRO A 117 -1.49 -7.19 -4.35
N ASP A 118 -1.74 -5.89 -4.51
CA ASP A 118 -1.46 -5.13 -5.73
C ASP A 118 -0.50 -3.98 -5.40
N PHE A 119 0.77 -4.15 -5.74
CA PHE A 119 1.82 -3.21 -5.38
C PHE A 119 2.09 -2.20 -6.49
N PRO A 120 2.27 -0.90 -6.18
CA PRO A 120 2.54 0.14 -7.17
C PRO A 120 3.87 -0.05 -7.89
N THR A 121 4.80 -0.81 -7.32
CA THR A 121 6.12 -1.11 -7.91
C THR A 121 6.17 -2.44 -8.64
N GLY A 122 5.04 -3.16 -8.75
CA GLY A 122 4.94 -4.47 -9.37
C GLY A 122 5.61 -5.57 -8.55
N GLY A 123 6.22 -6.52 -9.23
CA GLY A 123 6.86 -7.68 -8.62
C GLY A 123 6.01 -8.94 -8.72
N ILE A 124 6.61 -10.06 -8.33
CA ILE A 124 5.98 -11.37 -8.36
C ILE A 124 5.79 -11.87 -6.94
N VAL A 125 4.53 -12.16 -6.57
CA VAL A 125 4.18 -12.76 -5.27
C VAL A 125 4.30 -14.28 -5.39
N TYR A 126 5.07 -14.88 -4.48
CA TYR A 126 5.26 -16.31 -4.37
C TYR A 126 4.53 -16.88 -3.16
N GLY A 127 3.99 -18.09 -3.30
CA GLY A 127 3.41 -18.84 -2.18
C GLY A 127 1.91 -18.59 -1.97
N GLY A 128 1.08 -18.89 -2.96
CA GLY A 128 -0.37 -18.73 -2.89
C GLY A 128 -1.02 -19.36 -1.65
N GLN A 129 -0.51 -20.49 -1.15
CA GLN A 129 -1.00 -21.10 0.09
C GLN A 129 -0.66 -20.27 1.33
N ALA A 130 0.56 -19.71 1.40
CA ALA A 130 0.96 -18.84 2.51
C ALA A 130 0.15 -17.53 2.50
N MET A 131 -0.12 -16.99 1.31
CA MET A 131 -0.98 -15.82 1.15
C MET A 131 -2.42 -16.11 1.60
N ARG A 132 -3.01 -17.24 1.17
CA ARG A 132 -4.32 -17.68 1.62
C ARG A 132 -4.38 -17.81 3.15
N GLN A 133 -3.35 -18.39 3.76
CA GLN A 133 -3.25 -18.51 5.22
C GLN A 133 -3.17 -17.12 5.88
N ALA A 134 -2.42 -16.18 5.30
CA ALA A 134 -2.34 -14.82 5.80
C ALA A 134 -3.71 -14.12 5.81
N TYR A 135 -4.49 -14.26 4.75
CA TYR A 135 -5.86 -13.75 4.71
C TYR A 135 -6.81 -14.46 5.69
N ALA A 136 -6.68 -15.78 5.86
CA ALA A 136 -7.53 -16.54 6.77
C ALA A 136 -7.28 -16.23 8.24
N THR A 137 -6.04 -15.97 8.63
CA THR A 137 -5.62 -15.88 10.05
C THR A 137 -5.15 -14.48 10.46
N GLY A 138 -4.97 -13.57 9.50
CA GLY A 138 -4.31 -12.28 9.71
C GLY A 138 -2.81 -12.39 9.96
N ARG A 139 -2.20 -13.59 9.77
CA ARG A 139 -0.77 -13.83 9.99
C ARG A 139 -0.19 -14.72 8.89
N GLY A 140 0.93 -14.28 8.32
CA GLY A 140 1.63 -15.06 7.28
C GLY A 140 2.85 -14.32 6.77
N SER A 141 3.66 -15.04 6.00
CA SER A 141 4.82 -14.49 5.30
C SER A 141 4.57 -14.59 3.80
N VAL A 142 4.59 -13.46 3.13
CA VAL A 142 4.42 -13.36 1.67
C VAL A 142 5.75 -12.96 1.05
N VAL A 143 6.28 -13.81 0.18
CA VAL A 143 7.55 -13.54 -0.51
C VAL A 143 7.26 -12.78 -1.81
N ILE A 144 7.89 -11.62 -1.96
CA ILE A 144 7.81 -10.80 -3.16
C ILE A 144 9.18 -10.79 -3.83
N ARG A 145 9.23 -11.01 -5.13
CA ARG A 145 10.46 -10.96 -5.93
C ARG A 145 10.37 -9.88 -7.00
N ALA A 146 11.53 -9.31 -7.32
CA ALA A 146 11.70 -8.43 -8.46
C ALA A 146 11.48 -9.17 -9.79
N VAL A 147 11.10 -8.44 -10.82
CA VAL A 147 11.19 -8.91 -12.21
C VAL A 147 12.55 -8.46 -12.75
N ALA A 148 13.41 -9.42 -13.04
CA ALA A 148 14.76 -9.18 -13.52
C ALA A 148 15.07 -10.01 -14.76
N ASN A 149 15.74 -9.41 -15.74
CA ASN A 149 16.20 -10.03 -16.97
C ASN A 149 17.71 -9.79 -17.14
N ILE A 150 18.38 -10.73 -17.80
CA ILE A 150 19.77 -10.55 -18.20
C ILE A 150 19.79 -10.17 -19.66
N GLU A 151 20.34 -9.00 -19.98
CA GLU A 151 20.48 -8.49 -21.33
C GLU A 151 21.96 -8.44 -21.74
N GLU A 152 22.26 -8.92 -22.95
CA GLU A 152 23.60 -8.81 -23.52
C GLU A 152 23.73 -7.52 -24.32
N THR A 153 24.77 -6.74 -24.04
CA THR A 153 25.09 -5.55 -24.80
C THR A 153 25.84 -5.90 -26.10
N LYS A 154 25.82 -5.00 -27.09
CA LYS A 154 26.56 -5.14 -28.35
C LYS A 154 28.08 -5.37 -28.21
N LYS A 155 28.61 -5.20 -26.99
CA LYS A 155 30.04 -5.41 -26.68
C LYS A 155 30.28 -6.70 -25.87
N GLY A 156 29.31 -7.62 -25.81
CA GLY A 156 29.42 -8.90 -25.08
C GLY A 156 29.39 -8.79 -23.56
N ARG A 157 28.96 -7.67 -23.00
CA ARG A 157 28.77 -7.52 -21.54
C ARG A 157 27.31 -7.81 -21.20
N HIS A 158 27.09 -8.43 -20.06
CA HIS A 158 25.75 -8.69 -19.54
C HIS A 158 25.35 -7.61 -18.53
N HIS A 159 24.07 -7.21 -18.59
CA HIS A 159 23.44 -6.31 -17.64
C HIS A 159 22.26 -7.03 -16.99
N ILE A 160 22.11 -6.85 -15.70
CA ILE A 160 20.91 -7.24 -14.97
C ILE A 160 19.93 -6.06 -15.03
N VAL A 161 18.81 -6.23 -15.74
CA VAL A 161 17.77 -5.20 -15.89
C VAL A 161 16.61 -5.58 -14.97
N ILE A 162 16.39 -4.77 -13.92
CA ILE A 162 15.28 -4.93 -12.98
C ILE A 162 14.19 -3.96 -13.40
N THR A 163 13.06 -4.49 -13.87
CA THR A 163 11.91 -3.70 -14.36
C THR A 163 10.86 -3.47 -13.30
N GLU A 164 10.77 -4.37 -12.32
CA GLU A 164 9.85 -4.26 -11.18
C GLU A 164 10.57 -4.62 -9.89
N MET A 165 10.27 -3.89 -8.83
CA MET A 165 10.92 -4.08 -7.52
C MET A 165 9.91 -4.45 -6.45
N PRO A 166 10.29 -5.24 -5.44
CA PRO A 166 9.45 -5.47 -4.27
C PRO A 166 9.08 -4.14 -3.60
N TYR A 167 7.83 -4.04 -3.17
CA TYR A 167 7.31 -2.84 -2.53
C TYR A 167 8.07 -2.50 -1.24
N ALA A 168 8.26 -1.21 -0.99
CA ALA A 168 9.00 -0.67 0.16
C ALA A 168 10.48 -1.06 0.24
N VAL A 169 11.09 -1.56 -0.83
CA VAL A 169 12.52 -1.79 -0.91
C VAL A 169 13.23 -0.53 -1.40
N ASN A 170 14.25 -0.07 -0.66
CA ASN A 170 15.10 1.04 -1.09
C ASN A 170 16.02 0.59 -2.23
N LYS A 171 15.95 1.30 -3.38
CA LYS A 171 16.69 0.94 -4.59
C LYS A 171 18.20 1.04 -4.42
N ALA A 172 18.70 2.09 -3.78
CA ALA A 172 20.14 2.26 -3.55
C ALA A 172 20.70 1.14 -2.68
N SER A 173 20.05 0.83 -1.56
CA SER A 173 20.45 -0.27 -0.67
C SER A 173 20.37 -1.64 -1.34
N LEU A 174 19.45 -1.83 -2.30
CA LEU A 174 19.40 -3.07 -3.09
C LEU A 174 20.62 -3.20 -3.99
N ILE A 175 21.02 -2.11 -4.67
CA ILE A 175 22.20 -2.10 -5.54
C ILE A 175 23.46 -2.37 -4.73
N GLU A 176 23.62 -1.73 -3.56
CA GLU A 176 24.73 -1.98 -2.65
C GLU A 176 24.82 -3.46 -2.24
N LYS A 177 23.69 -4.05 -1.82
CA LYS A 177 23.65 -5.48 -1.47
C LYS A 177 24.01 -6.41 -2.64
N ILE A 178 23.61 -6.06 -3.87
CA ILE A 178 24.00 -6.83 -5.05
C ILE A 178 25.49 -6.71 -5.29
N ALA A 179 26.07 -5.50 -5.15
CA ALA A 179 27.49 -5.28 -5.32
C ALA A 179 28.34 -6.03 -4.27
N ASP A 180 27.84 -6.15 -3.04
CA ASP A 180 28.50 -6.90 -1.96
C ASP A 180 28.52 -8.43 -2.19
N LEU A 181 27.68 -8.94 -3.10
CA LEU A 181 27.58 -10.36 -3.43
C LEU A 181 28.47 -10.76 -4.62
N VAL A 182 29.07 -9.82 -5.33
CA VAL A 182 29.92 -10.00 -6.51
C VAL A 182 31.39 -9.80 -6.15
#